data_d7f96b0825cdd1479ab237e0b7ef453f
#
_entry.id   d7f96b0825cdd1479ab237e0b7ef453f
#
_cell.length_a   1.000
_cell.length_b   1.000
_cell.length_c   1.000
_cell.angle_alpha   90.00
_cell.angle_beta   90.00
_cell.angle_gamma   90.00
#
_symmetry.space_group_name_H-M   'P 1'
#
loop_
_entity.id
_entity.type
_entity.pdbx_description
1 polymer ?
#
loop_
_entity_poly.entity_id
_entity_poly.type
_entity_poly.pdbx_seq_one_letter_code
_entity_poly.pdbx_strand_id
1 'polypeptide(L)'
;YFCITSDQDSTFDMLATLFTSFLSIKLVRYADRTKERRLPVPVQFILDEFPNLGVVPDFKKKLATARSRGIGMSILFQNIPQLQNRYPDNQWEEILGGCDFSIFLGCNDMTTASYYSDRTGEITVSVSSIRKNYYTLRATDYVPEYSESTSLGKRMLLLPDEILRFPLNQGLLIIRGQRVIHLL
;
A
#
# COMPACT_ATOMS: atom_id res chain seq x y z
N TYR A 1 -16.86 -6.49 -19.58
CA TYR A 1 -16.30 -7.81 -19.95
C TYR A 1 -15.69 -8.43 -18.70
N PHE A 2 -15.97 -9.71 -18.47
CA PHE A 2 -15.44 -10.48 -17.37
C PHE A 2 -14.55 -11.60 -17.96
N CYS A 3 -13.36 -11.76 -17.42
CA CYS A 3 -12.48 -12.89 -17.69
C CYS A 3 -12.35 -13.66 -16.36
N ILE A 4 -12.94 -14.84 -16.29
CA ILE A 4 -12.96 -15.68 -15.09
C ILE A 4 -11.93 -16.78 -15.29
N THR A 5 -10.99 -16.88 -14.36
CA THR A 5 -9.97 -17.95 -14.30
C THR A 5 -10.24 -18.85 -13.10
N SER A 6 -9.72 -20.07 -13.11
CA SER A 6 -9.85 -21.00 -11.99
C SER A 6 -8.83 -20.64 -10.90
N ASP A 7 -9.24 -20.61 -9.65
CA ASP A 7 -8.34 -20.43 -8.51
C ASP A 7 -7.56 -21.71 -8.14
N GLN A 8 -8.01 -22.85 -8.66
CA GLN A 8 -7.45 -24.17 -8.32
C GLN A 8 -6.50 -24.71 -9.38
N ASP A 9 -6.58 -24.19 -10.61
CA ASP A 9 -5.81 -24.71 -11.74
C ASP A 9 -5.12 -23.57 -12.49
N SER A 10 -3.81 -23.52 -12.35
CA SER A 10 -2.95 -22.51 -13.01
C SER A 10 -2.71 -22.77 -14.50
N THR A 11 -3.25 -23.84 -15.08
CA THR A 11 -3.06 -24.21 -16.49
C THR A 11 -3.46 -23.08 -17.44
N PHE A 12 -4.49 -22.33 -17.08
CA PHE A 12 -5.03 -21.24 -17.90
C PHE A 12 -4.52 -19.85 -17.54
N ASP A 13 -3.69 -19.69 -16.50
CA ASP A 13 -3.12 -18.41 -16.09
C ASP A 13 -2.35 -17.73 -17.25
N MET A 14 -1.67 -18.53 -18.05
CA MET A 14 -0.96 -18.07 -19.23
C MET A 14 -1.92 -17.40 -20.23
N LEU A 15 -3.12 -17.94 -20.44
CA LEU A 15 -4.10 -17.36 -21.35
C LEU A 15 -4.64 -16.04 -20.82
N ALA A 16 -4.94 -15.95 -19.52
CA ALA A 16 -5.37 -14.71 -18.87
C ALA A 16 -4.30 -13.63 -18.93
N THR A 17 -3.04 -14.01 -18.70
CA THR A 17 -1.87 -13.12 -18.83
C THR A 17 -1.71 -12.60 -20.24
N LEU A 18 -1.79 -13.47 -21.26
CA LEU A 18 -1.73 -13.10 -22.67
C LEU A 18 -2.88 -12.20 -23.06
N PHE A 19 -4.12 -12.55 -22.65
CA PHE A 19 -5.30 -11.74 -22.93
C PHE A 19 -5.14 -10.32 -22.37
N THR A 20 -4.80 -10.18 -21.08
CA THR A 20 -4.58 -8.89 -20.44
C THR A 20 -3.46 -8.10 -21.12
N SER A 21 -2.37 -8.77 -21.48
CA SER A 21 -1.23 -8.17 -22.16
C SER A 21 -1.58 -7.68 -23.56
N PHE A 22 -2.22 -8.52 -24.38
CA PHE A 22 -2.60 -8.15 -25.73
C PHE A 22 -3.69 -7.09 -25.76
N LEU A 23 -4.68 -7.17 -24.86
CA LEU A 23 -5.72 -6.16 -24.77
C LEU A 23 -5.14 -4.79 -24.45
N SER A 24 -4.26 -4.70 -23.45
CA SER A 24 -3.59 -3.44 -23.10
C SER A 24 -2.76 -2.89 -24.26
N ILE A 25 -1.99 -3.73 -24.99
CA ILE A 25 -1.25 -3.31 -26.18
C ILE A 25 -2.19 -2.80 -27.28
N LYS A 26 -3.30 -3.49 -27.53
CA LYS A 26 -4.28 -3.08 -28.55
C LYS A 26 -4.94 -1.75 -28.22
N LEU A 27 -5.31 -1.55 -26.95
CA LEU A 27 -5.91 -0.29 -26.49
C LEU A 27 -4.92 0.87 -26.59
N VAL A 28 -3.66 0.68 -26.20
CA VAL A 28 -2.60 1.69 -26.37
C VAL A 28 -2.42 2.04 -27.84
N ARG A 29 -2.29 1.04 -28.71
CA ARG A 29 -2.14 1.26 -30.17
C ARG A 29 -3.36 1.96 -30.77
N TYR A 30 -4.55 1.67 -30.28
CA TYR A 30 -5.77 2.36 -30.72
C TYR A 30 -5.75 3.82 -30.26
N ALA A 31 -5.43 4.08 -29.00
CA ALA A 31 -5.30 5.43 -28.46
C ALA A 31 -4.25 6.25 -29.24
N ASP A 32 -3.10 5.68 -29.56
CA ASP A 32 -2.02 6.37 -30.31
C ASP A 32 -2.42 6.77 -31.74
N ARG A 33 -3.46 6.13 -32.32
CA ARG A 33 -4.02 6.49 -33.64
C ARG A 33 -5.09 7.56 -33.58
N THR A 34 -5.64 7.86 -32.39
CA THR A 34 -6.62 8.93 -32.23
C THR A 34 -5.93 10.29 -32.29
N LYS A 35 -6.67 11.32 -32.68
CA LYS A 35 -6.14 12.70 -32.76
C LYS A 35 -5.61 13.21 -31.40
N GLU A 36 -6.27 12.81 -30.32
CA GLU A 36 -5.93 13.21 -28.96
C GLU A 36 -4.93 12.27 -28.27
N ARG A 37 -4.49 11.20 -28.96
CA ARG A 37 -3.67 10.12 -28.40
C ARG A 37 -4.24 9.52 -27.12
N ARG A 38 -5.56 9.49 -27.04
CA ARG A 38 -6.32 8.99 -25.90
C ARG A 38 -7.54 8.20 -26.35
N LEU A 39 -7.99 7.24 -25.54
CA LEU A 39 -9.20 6.51 -25.82
C LEU A 39 -10.43 7.45 -25.76
N PRO A 40 -11.36 7.39 -26.74
CA PRO A 40 -12.61 8.17 -26.70
C PRO A 40 -13.47 7.82 -25.49
N VAL A 41 -13.44 6.57 -25.06
CA VAL A 41 -14.09 6.07 -23.85
C VAL A 41 -13.00 5.51 -22.96
N PRO A 42 -12.83 6.02 -21.71
CA PRO A 42 -11.86 5.48 -20.76
C PRO A 42 -12.11 4.00 -20.49
N VAL A 43 -11.05 3.24 -20.35
CA VAL A 43 -11.11 1.80 -20.02
C VAL A 43 -10.45 1.59 -18.66
N GLN A 44 -11.15 0.87 -17.78
CA GLN A 44 -10.64 0.49 -16.46
C GLN A 44 -10.40 -1.02 -16.45
N PHE A 45 -9.15 -1.44 -16.19
CA PHE A 45 -8.83 -2.80 -15.80
C PHE A 45 -9.00 -2.95 -14.29
N ILE A 46 -9.71 -3.97 -13.87
CA ILE A 46 -9.79 -4.41 -12.47
C ILE A 46 -9.17 -5.80 -12.46
N LEU A 47 -7.99 -5.91 -11.90
CA LEU A 47 -7.19 -7.13 -11.84
C LEU A 47 -7.30 -7.67 -10.41
N ASP A 48 -8.33 -8.48 -10.21
CA ASP A 48 -8.57 -9.14 -8.94
C ASP A 48 -7.58 -10.29 -8.78
N GLU A 49 -7.09 -10.53 -7.56
CA GLU A 49 -6.03 -11.51 -7.27
C GLU A 49 -4.84 -11.39 -8.24
N PHE A 50 -4.39 -10.15 -8.47
CA PHE A 50 -3.38 -9.83 -9.50
C PHE A 50 -2.16 -10.77 -9.51
N PRO A 51 -1.58 -11.19 -8.38
CA PRO A 51 -0.48 -12.15 -8.38
C PRO A 51 -0.84 -13.52 -8.95
N ASN A 52 -2.13 -13.91 -8.93
CA ASN A 52 -2.58 -15.21 -9.43
C ASN A 52 -2.74 -15.21 -10.96
N LEU A 53 -2.83 -14.05 -11.61
CA LEU A 53 -2.87 -13.96 -13.08
C LEU A 53 -1.57 -14.39 -13.78
N GLY A 54 -0.53 -14.74 -13.02
CA GLY A 54 0.79 -14.97 -13.59
C GLY A 54 1.59 -13.66 -13.78
N VAL A 55 2.77 -13.77 -14.35
CA VAL A 55 3.62 -12.59 -14.60
C VAL A 55 3.19 -11.91 -15.90
N VAL A 56 2.58 -10.74 -15.82
CA VAL A 56 2.24 -9.93 -17.00
C VAL A 56 3.51 -9.26 -17.51
N PRO A 57 4.01 -9.60 -18.72
CA PRO A 57 5.24 -9.04 -19.23
C PRO A 57 5.21 -7.50 -19.29
N ASP A 58 6.30 -6.87 -18.89
CA ASP A 58 6.45 -5.40 -18.91
C ASP A 58 5.31 -4.62 -18.21
N PHE A 59 4.72 -5.19 -17.14
CA PHE A 59 3.54 -4.59 -16.48
C PHE A 59 3.80 -3.16 -16.04
N LYS A 60 4.97 -2.86 -15.47
CA LYS A 60 5.34 -1.50 -15.08
C LYS A 60 5.30 -0.50 -16.25
N LYS A 61 5.77 -0.90 -17.45
CA LYS A 61 5.70 -0.06 -18.65
C LYS A 61 4.24 0.15 -19.08
N LYS A 62 3.42 -0.90 -19.00
CA LYS A 62 1.99 -0.82 -19.29
C LYS A 62 1.30 0.15 -18.34
N LEU A 63 1.58 0.06 -17.03
CA LEU A 63 1.04 0.95 -16.01
C LEU A 63 1.43 2.41 -16.27
N ALA A 64 2.71 2.67 -16.54
CA ALA A 64 3.21 4.02 -16.80
C ALA A 64 2.62 4.66 -18.07
N THR A 65 2.37 3.86 -19.11
CA THR A 65 1.84 4.35 -20.40
C THR A 65 0.32 4.44 -20.44
N ALA A 66 -0.37 3.67 -19.62
CA ALA A 66 -1.83 3.56 -19.61
C ALA A 66 -2.52 4.89 -19.29
N ARG A 67 -2.04 5.60 -18.25
CA ARG A 67 -2.65 6.81 -17.72
C ARG A 67 -2.91 7.89 -18.79
N SER A 68 -1.90 8.24 -19.57
CA SER A 68 -2.00 9.29 -20.60
C SER A 68 -2.99 8.91 -21.72
N ARG A 69 -3.29 7.64 -21.88
CA ARG A 69 -4.15 7.10 -22.94
C ARG A 69 -5.60 6.86 -22.47
N GLY A 70 -5.94 7.24 -21.25
CA GLY A 70 -7.27 7.03 -20.69
C GLY A 70 -7.53 5.59 -20.27
N ILE A 71 -6.48 4.86 -19.91
CA ILE A 71 -6.55 3.50 -19.39
C ILE A 71 -6.20 3.55 -17.91
N GLY A 72 -7.12 3.14 -17.04
CA GLY A 72 -6.90 2.95 -15.62
C GLY A 72 -6.60 1.49 -15.30
N MET A 73 -5.82 1.24 -14.26
CA MET A 73 -5.52 -0.10 -13.77
C MET A 73 -5.67 -0.13 -12.25
N SER A 74 -6.57 -0.98 -11.75
CA SER A 74 -6.71 -1.32 -10.35
C SER A 74 -6.20 -2.74 -10.15
N ILE A 75 -5.24 -2.90 -9.26
CA ILE A 75 -4.68 -4.19 -8.87
C ILE A 75 -5.11 -4.51 -7.45
N LEU A 76 -5.63 -5.70 -7.23
CA LEU A 76 -6.00 -6.20 -5.91
C LEU A 76 -5.11 -7.40 -5.59
N PHE A 77 -4.68 -7.49 -4.34
CA PHE A 77 -3.85 -8.58 -3.85
C PHE A 77 -3.98 -8.70 -2.33
N GLN A 78 -3.69 -9.86 -1.78
CA GLN A 78 -3.94 -10.15 -0.36
C GLN A 78 -2.82 -9.61 0.55
N ASN A 79 -1.56 -9.74 0.12
CA ASN A 79 -0.41 -9.33 0.92
C ASN A 79 0.82 -9.00 0.05
N ILE A 80 1.76 -8.29 0.63
CA ILE A 80 3.02 -7.90 -0.03
C ILE A 80 3.88 -9.11 -0.38
N PRO A 81 4.09 -10.13 0.49
CA PRO A 81 4.89 -11.30 0.13
C PRO A 81 4.44 -12.02 -1.13
N GLN A 82 3.13 -12.14 -1.35
CA GLN A 82 2.57 -12.74 -2.57
C GLN A 82 3.00 -11.95 -3.82
N LEU A 83 2.95 -10.62 -3.75
CA LEU A 83 3.37 -9.75 -4.83
C LEU A 83 4.89 -9.81 -5.06
N GLN A 84 5.70 -9.84 -3.98
CA GLN A 84 7.15 -10.01 -4.04
C GLN A 84 7.56 -11.31 -4.71
N ASN A 85 6.91 -12.41 -4.36
CA ASN A 85 7.18 -13.72 -4.96
C ASN A 85 6.87 -13.75 -6.46
N ARG A 86 5.84 -13.03 -6.89
CA ARG A 86 5.43 -12.99 -8.30
C ARG A 86 6.28 -12.02 -9.14
N TYR A 87 6.67 -10.90 -8.56
CA TYR A 87 7.46 -9.84 -9.18
C TYR A 87 8.73 -9.57 -8.37
N PRO A 88 9.75 -10.46 -8.45
CA PRO A 88 11.00 -10.36 -7.69
C PRO A 88 11.84 -9.14 -8.12
N ASP A 89 13.02 -8.98 -7.54
CA ASP A 89 14.02 -7.96 -7.87
C ASP A 89 13.47 -6.52 -7.82
N ASN A 90 12.67 -6.23 -6.76
CA ASN A 90 12.03 -4.93 -6.52
C ASN A 90 11.01 -4.49 -7.60
N GLN A 91 10.66 -5.36 -8.55
CA GLN A 91 9.62 -5.05 -9.55
C GLN A 91 8.26 -4.77 -8.91
N TRP A 92 7.94 -5.47 -7.82
CA TRP A 92 6.73 -5.26 -7.04
C TRP A 92 6.65 -3.82 -6.48
N GLU A 93 7.77 -3.27 -6.01
CA GLU A 93 7.83 -1.92 -5.47
C GLU A 93 7.64 -0.88 -6.57
N GLU A 94 8.23 -1.11 -7.75
CA GLU A 94 8.02 -0.26 -8.92
C GLU A 94 6.55 -0.27 -9.38
N ILE A 95 5.86 -1.42 -9.29
CA ILE A 95 4.43 -1.54 -9.59
C ILE A 95 3.61 -0.69 -8.60
N LEU A 96 3.84 -0.88 -7.30
CA LEU A 96 3.13 -0.12 -6.26
C LEU A 96 3.45 1.37 -6.29
N GLY A 97 4.71 1.72 -6.58
CA GLY A 97 5.14 3.11 -6.78
C GLY A 97 4.52 3.78 -8.00
N GLY A 98 4.10 2.99 -9.00
CA GLY A 98 3.35 3.45 -10.17
C GLY A 98 1.87 3.74 -9.92
N CYS A 99 1.33 3.34 -8.77
CA CYS A 99 -0.06 3.59 -8.38
C CYS A 99 -0.19 4.97 -7.72
N ASP A 100 -1.18 5.77 -8.14
CA ASP A 100 -1.42 7.10 -7.58
C ASP A 100 -2.08 7.04 -6.19
N PHE A 101 -2.82 5.98 -5.90
CA PHE A 101 -3.44 5.75 -4.59
C PHE A 101 -3.39 4.26 -4.22
N SER A 102 -3.46 4.00 -2.93
CA SER A 102 -3.53 2.65 -2.36
C SER A 102 -4.57 2.64 -1.25
N ILE A 103 -5.44 1.62 -1.28
CA ILE A 103 -6.41 1.35 -0.21
C ILE A 103 -5.92 0.12 0.54
N PHE A 104 -5.74 0.27 1.85
CA PHE A 104 -5.39 -0.83 2.75
C PHE A 104 -6.60 -1.16 3.62
N LEU A 105 -6.98 -2.43 3.65
CA LEU A 105 -8.16 -2.92 4.36
C LEU A 105 -7.83 -3.89 5.52
N GLY A 106 -6.54 -4.14 5.76
CA GLY A 106 -6.04 -5.03 6.78
C GLY A 106 -5.04 -6.06 6.23
N CYS A 107 -4.27 -6.68 7.13
CA CYS A 107 -3.33 -7.77 6.81
C CYS A 107 -3.13 -8.66 8.03
N ASN A 108 -2.58 -9.86 7.78
CA ASN A 108 -2.23 -10.83 8.82
C ASN A 108 -0.73 -11.18 8.83
N ASP A 109 0.09 -10.46 8.07
CA ASP A 109 1.53 -10.72 7.99
C ASP A 109 2.34 -9.45 8.31
N MET A 110 3.50 -9.67 8.95
CA MET A 110 4.36 -8.58 9.42
C MET A 110 5.00 -7.79 8.28
N THR A 111 5.27 -8.40 7.13
CA THR A 111 5.88 -7.72 5.98
C THR A 111 4.94 -6.67 5.42
N THR A 112 3.66 -7.03 5.23
CA THR A 112 2.62 -6.09 4.81
C THR A 112 2.40 -5.01 5.86
N ALA A 113 2.33 -5.39 7.15
CA ALA A 113 2.15 -4.43 8.24
C ALA A 113 3.30 -3.41 8.30
N SER A 114 4.55 -3.85 8.19
CA SER A 114 5.73 -2.97 8.17
C SER A 114 5.71 -2.03 6.96
N TYR A 115 5.42 -2.56 5.77
CA TYR A 115 5.31 -1.77 4.55
C TYR A 115 4.30 -0.62 4.67
N TYR A 116 3.10 -0.90 5.20
CA TYR A 116 2.10 0.14 5.39
C TYR A 116 2.41 1.07 6.55
N SER A 117 3.05 0.60 7.63
CA SER A 117 3.56 1.44 8.72
C SER A 117 4.52 2.50 8.19
N ASP A 118 5.52 2.10 7.41
CA ASP A 118 6.50 3.01 6.80
C ASP A 118 5.81 4.05 5.88
N ARG A 119 4.81 3.64 5.15
CA ARG A 119 4.05 4.53 4.26
C ARG A 119 3.14 5.52 4.98
N THR A 120 2.73 5.25 6.21
CA THR A 120 1.97 6.22 7.02
C THR A 120 2.85 7.36 7.53
N GLY A 121 4.17 7.15 7.59
CA GLY A 121 5.15 8.13 8.01
C GLY A 121 5.26 8.31 9.52
N GLU A 122 6.06 9.28 9.94
CA GLU A 122 6.35 9.58 11.33
C GLU A 122 5.55 10.79 11.83
N ILE A 123 5.24 10.78 13.13
CA ILE A 123 4.69 11.92 13.86
C ILE A 123 5.59 12.30 15.02
N THR A 124 5.53 13.57 15.42
CA THR A 124 6.17 14.04 16.64
C THR A 124 5.20 13.91 17.81
N VAL A 125 5.63 13.22 18.86
CA VAL A 125 4.85 13.05 20.09
C VAL A 125 5.58 13.72 21.26
N SER A 126 4.81 14.28 22.19
CA SER A 126 5.34 14.78 23.44
C SER A 126 5.47 13.61 24.43
N VAL A 127 6.67 13.42 24.94
CA VAL A 127 6.97 12.42 25.96
C VAL A 127 7.27 13.13 27.26
N SER A 128 6.43 12.94 28.29
CA SER A 128 6.67 13.44 29.63
C SER A 128 7.25 12.32 30.50
N SER A 129 8.34 12.65 31.18
CA SER A 129 8.98 11.77 32.16
C SER A 129 8.89 12.41 33.53
N ILE A 130 8.27 11.69 34.48
CA ILE A 130 8.15 12.12 35.86
C ILE A 130 9.15 11.33 36.70
N ARG A 131 10.13 12.01 37.28
CA ARG A 131 11.09 11.43 38.20
C ARG A 131 10.68 11.78 39.63
N LYS A 132 10.43 10.77 40.46
CA LYS A 132 10.20 10.91 41.89
C LYS A 132 11.44 10.47 42.65
N ASN A 133 12.09 11.38 43.40
CA ASN A 133 13.20 11.04 44.24
C ASN A 133 12.67 10.86 45.68
N TYR A 134 12.88 9.66 46.24
CA TYR A 134 12.59 9.36 47.66
C TYR A 134 13.89 9.36 48.43
N TYR A 135 14.07 10.34 49.31
CA TYR A 135 15.21 10.35 50.24
C TYR A 135 14.80 9.67 51.55
N THR A 136 15.32 8.48 51.79
CA THR A 136 14.97 7.62 52.94
C THR A 136 15.68 8.00 54.28
N LEU A 137 16.57 8.99 54.29
CA LEU A 137 17.47 9.26 55.43
C LEU A 137 17.28 10.61 56.14
N ARG A 138 16.18 11.37 55.87
CA ARG A 138 15.90 12.60 56.64
C ARG A 138 14.52 12.50 57.27
N ALA A 139 14.52 12.42 58.63
CA ALA A 139 13.32 12.16 59.41
C ALA A 139 12.42 13.39 59.68
N THR A 140 12.70 14.57 59.13
CA THR A 140 12.00 15.79 59.55
C THR A 140 11.30 16.59 58.45
N ASP A 141 11.63 16.45 57.18
CA ASP A 141 10.87 17.17 56.12
C ASP A 141 10.77 16.30 54.87
N TYR A 142 9.65 15.58 54.78
CA TYR A 142 9.28 14.80 53.60
C TYR A 142 8.63 15.71 52.58
N VAL A 143 9.41 16.41 51.78
CA VAL A 143 8.93 17.05 50.56
C VAL A 143 9.42 16.21 49.38
N PRO A 144 8.49 15.47 48.71
CA PRO A 144 8.89 14.71 47.51
C PRO A 144 9.30 15.70 46.41
N GLU A 145 10.52 15.65 45.97
CA GLU A 145 10.95 16.39 44.76
C GLU A 145 10.40 15.70 43.51
N TYR A 146 9.53 16.40 42.86
CA TYR A 146 9.00 16.02 41.55
C TYR A 146 9.80 16.78 40.48
N SER A 147 10.43 16.04 39.59
CA SER A 147 11.00 16.62 38.37
C SER A 147 10.21 16.11 37.20
N GLU A 148 9.55 16.99 36.50
CA GLU A 148 8.88 16.69 35.22
C GLU A 148 9.73 17.22 34.08
N SER A 149 10.08 16.33 33.17
CA SER A 149 10.81 16.66 31.94
C SER A 149 9.94 16.31 30.75
N THR A 150 9.68 17.28 29.91
CA THR A 150 8.95 17.07 28.65
C THR A 150 9.92 17.14 27.48
N SER A 151 9.96 16.09 26.67
CA SER A 151 10.77 16.01 25.46
C SER A 151 9.90 15.69 24.24
N LEU A 152 10.36 16.07 23.06
CA LEU A 152 9.71 15.68 21.80
C LEU A 152 10.39 14.41 21.28
N GLY A 153 9.59 13.39 21.04
CA GLY A 153 10.02 12.13 20.44
C GLY A 153 9.39 11.93 19.07
N LYS A 154 10.02 11.10 18.23
CA LYS A 154 9.44 10.65 16.98
C LYS A 154 8.81 9.29 17.16
N ARG A 155 7.67 9.07 16.49
CA ARG A 155 6.99 7.79 16.46
C ARG A 155 6.38 7.60 15.07
N MET A 156 6.31 6.36 14.57
CA MET A 156 5.47 6.04 13.42
C MET A 156 4.01 6.41 13.71
N LEU A 157 3.30 6.95 12.71
CA LEU A 157 1.88 7.28 12.85
C LEU A 157 1.07 6.06 13.27
N LEU A 158 1.32 4.93 12.60
CA LEU A 158 0.82 3.60 12.96
C LEU A 158 2.00 2.63 13.04
N LEU A 159 2.17 1.96 14.17
CA LEU A 159 3.15 0.91 14.34
C LEU A 159 2.69 -0.37 13.60
N PRO A 160 3.62 -1.26 13.19
CA PRO A 160 3.26 -2.50 12.52
C PRO A 160 2.28 -3.36 13.30
N ASP A 161 2.40 -3.41 14.64
CA ASP A 161 1.48 -4.14 15.52
C ASP A 161 0.09 -3.50 15.61
N GLU A 162 -0.02 -2.18 15.46
CA GLU A 162 -1.30 -1.47 15.37
C GLU A 162 -1.98 -1.76 14.02
N ILE A 163 -1.20 -1.87 12.95
CA ILE A 163 -1.69 -2.24 11.61
C ILE A 163 -2.20 -3.68 11.58
N LEU A 164 -1.51 -4.64 12.23
CA LEU A 164 -1.99 -6.02 12.35
C LEU A 164 -3.32 -6.13 13.11
N ARG A 165 -3.60 -5.19 14.01
CA ARG A 165 -4.85 -5.13 14.79
C ARG A 165 -5.86 -4.14 14.21
N PHE A 166 -5.65 -3.73 12.96
CA PHE A 166 -6.53 -2.74 12.33
C PHE A 166 -7.97 -3.29 12.22
N PRO A 167 -9.00 -2.50 12.60
CA PRO A 167 -10.38 -2.96 12.58
C PRO A 167 -10.87 -3.33 11.18
N LEU A 168 -11.60 -4.43 11.05
CA LEU A 168 -12.07 -4.96 9.75
C LEU A 168 -13.06 -4.06 9.02
N ASN A 169 -13.72 -3.15 9.73
CA ASN A 169 -14.68 -2.20 9.15
C ASN A 169 -14.04 -0.85 8.80
N GLN A 170 -12.73 -0.75 8.85
CA GLN A 170 -11.97 0.46 8.59
C GLN A 170 -10.92 0.23 7.50
N GLY A 171 -10.42 1.31 6.92
CA GLY A 171 -9.38 1.25 5.92
C GLY A 171 -8.46 2.46 5.96
N LEU A 172 -7.32 2.36 5.30
CA LEU A 172 -6.43 3.49 5.07
C LEU A 172 -6.37 3.80 3.59
N LEU A 173 -6.60 5.06 3.24
CA LEU A 173 -6.40 5.56 1.89
C LEU A 173 -5.12 6.40 1.86
N ILE A 174 -4.16 5.95 1.08
CA ILE A 174 -2.87 6.61 0.86
C ILE A 174 -2.86 7.18 -0.55
N ILE A 175 -2.87 8.49 -0.65
CA ILE A 175 -2.83 9.22 -1.92
C ILE A 175 -1.46 9.90 -2.05
N ARG A 176 -0.89 9.82 -3.24
CA ARG A 176 0.39 10.46 -3.54
C ARG A 176 0.36 11.95 -3.22
N GLY A 177 1.29 12.40 -2.37
CA GLY A 177 1.42 13.83 -1.98
C GLY A 177 0.40 14.30 -0.94
N GLN A 178 -0.37 13.39 -0.34
CA GLN A 178 -1.32 13.71 0.72
C GLN A 178 -1.03 12.95 2.01
N ARG A 179 -1.58 13.43 3.11
CA ARG A 179 -1.58 12.69 4.36
C ARG A 179 -2.50 11.49 4.25
N VAL A 180 -2.19 10.45 5.01
CA VAL A 180 -3.02 9.25 5.08
C VAL A 180 -4.42 9.61 5.58
N ILE A 181 -5.43 9.07 4.91
CA ILE A 181 -6.84 9.27 5.24
C ILE A 181 -7.35 7.96 5.84
N HIS A 182 -7.96 8.08 7.01
CA HIS A 182 -8.65 6.97 7.68
C HIS A 182 -10.08 6.87 7.14
N LEU A 183 -10.44 5.70 6.64
CA LEU A 183 -11.78 5.37 6.13
C LEU A 183 -12.56 4.65 7.24
N LEU A 184 -13.81 5.04 7.46
CA LEU A 184 -14.75 4.47 8.43
C LEU A 184 -15.83 3.66 7.73
#